data_cdd5f0bef2f7d92937d4ae7e62749c91
#
_entry.id   cdd5f0bef2f7d92937d4ae7e62749c91
#
_cell.length_a   1.000
_cell.length_b   1.000
_cell.length_c   1.000
_cell.angle_alpha   90.00
_cell.angle_beta   90.00
_cell.angle_gamma   90.00
#
_symmetry.space_group_name_H-M   'P 1'
#
loop_
_entity.id
_entity.type
_entity.pdbx_description
1 polymer ?
#
loop_
_entity_poly.entity_id
_entity_poly.type
_entity_poly.pdbx_seq_one_letter_code
_entity_poly.pdbx_strand_id
1 'polypeptide(L)'
;MPRPVTVPNEPICCTMPKDGYPLSMDQKMVIYDWINEGALETNSLSLNPVPDSYNMNLKTYPNPFNNSIRISFLSDDNRQKEIRIYDMMGLKVRSLYFRNIIKGENYIFWDGKNNLGNTSTSGIYFINLIQGFEILGTQKVLFLK
;
A
#
# COMPACT_ATOMS: atom_id res chain seq x y z
N MET A 1 49.20 12.48 31.87
CA MET A 1 49.76 12.13 30.54
C MET A 1 48.84 11.11 29.93
N PRO A 2 48.15 11.44 28.87
CA PRO A 2 47.42 10.41 28.16
C PRO A 2 48.41 9.43 27.56
N ARG A 3 48.25 8.18 27.84
CA ARG A 3 49.04 7.15 27.20
C ARG A 3 48.70 7.11 25.72
N PRO A 4 49.66 6.96 24.81
CA PRO A 4 49.32 6.62 23.44
C PRO A 4 48.60 5.27 23.47
N VAL A 5 47.37 5.28 23.06
CA VAL A 5 46.64 4.05 22.82
C VAL A 5 47.32 3.44 21.59
N THR A 6 48.21 2.49 21.81
CA THR A 6 48.65 1.60 20.71
C THR A 6 47.45 0.77 20.32
N VAL A 7 46.77 1.23 19.32
CA VAL A 7 45.75 0.43 18.67
C VAL A 7 46.45 -0.79 18.10
N PRO A 8 46.13 -2.02 18.57
CA PRO A 8 46.65 -3.21 17.92
C PRO A 8 46.32 -3.15 16.47
N ASN A 9 47.26 -3.61 15.65
CA ASN A 9 47.19 -3.61 14.21
C ASN A 9 45.99 -4.45 13.74
N GLU A 10 44.81 -3.90 13.87
CA GLU A 10 43.59 -4.53 13.36
C GLU A 10 43.56 -4.39 11.83
N PRO A 11 43.28 -5.43 11.10
CA PRO A 11 43.22 -5.37 9.67
C PRO A 11 42.16 -4.35 9.25
N ILE A 12 42.53 -3.41 8.40
CA ILE A 12 41.74 -2.31 7.90
C ILE A 12 40.39 -2.74 7.29
N CYS A 13 40.27 -4.02 6.95
CA CYS A 13 39.06 -4.60 6.38
C CYS A 13 37.86 -4.68 7.34
N CYS A 14 38.05 -4.42 8.62
CA CYS A 14 36.98 -4.57 9.62
C CYS A 14 36.40 -3.23 10.12
N THR A 15 36.84 -2.11 9.55
CA THR A 15 36.31 -0.79 9.87
C THR A 15 35.22 -0.38 8.90
N MET A 16 34.02 -0.80 9.18
CA MET A 16 32.83 -0.30 8.49
C MET A 16 31.81 0.18 9.53
N PRO A 17 31.14 1.30 9.32
CA PRO A 17 31.21 2.28 8.22
C PRO A 17 32.41 3.20 8.32
N LYS A 18 32.74 3.89 7.24
CA LYS A 18 33.93 4.71 7.02
C LYS A 18 34.17 5.82 8.04
N ASP A 19 33.11 6.22 8.76
CA ASP A 19 33.11 7.30 9.75
C ASP A 19 32.69 6.77 11.13
N GLY A 20 32.62 5.47 11.32
CA GLY A 20 32.09 4.85 12.50
C GLY A 20 33.13 4.15 13.37
N TYR A 21 32.81 4.01 14.63
CA TYR A 21 33.51 3.17 15.56
C TYR A 21 33.41 1.70 15.11
N PRO A 22 34.43 0.89 15.30
CA PRO A 22 34.35 -0.54 15.01
C PRO A 22 33.19 -1.15 15.80
N LEU A 23 32.44 -2.01 15.15
CA LEU A 23 31.32 -2.73 15.79
C LEU A 23 31.82 -3.43 17.05
N SER A 24 31.07 -3.30 18.15
CA SER A 24 31.37 -4.01 19.38
C SER A 24 31.30 -5.51 19.17
N MET A 25 31.95 -6.28 20.05
CA MET A 25 31.90 -7.74 20.00
C MET A 25 30.45 -8.26 19.99
N ASP A 26 29.58 -7.65 20.76
CA ASP A 26 28.16 -8.01 20.85
C ASP A 26 27.45 -7.78 19.51
N GLN A 27 27.73 -6.67 18.83
CA GLN A 27 27.16 -6.38 17.51
C GLN A 27 27.67 -7.33 16.42
N LYS A 28 28.94 -7.73 16.50
CA LYS A 28 29.50 -8.74 15.61
C LYS A 28 28.89 -10.13 15.85
N MET A 29 28.59 -10.47 17.07
CA MET A 29 27.98 -11.73 17.44
C MET A 29 26.55 -11.86 16.88
N VAL A 30 25.76 -10.80 16.98
CA VAL A 30 24.40 -10.76 16.44
C VAL A 30 24.40 -10.98 14.91
N ILE A 31 25.33 -10.36 14.19
CA ILE A 31 25.49 -10.57 12.74
C ILE A 31 25.93 -11.99 12.43
N TYR A 32 26.83 -12.55 13.25
CA TYR A 32 27.35 -13.90 13.05
C TYR A 32 26.27 -14.97 13.28
N ASP A 33 25.47 -14.81 14.30
CA ASP A 33 24.33 -15.68 14.58
C ASP A 33 23.30 -15.61 13.45
N TRP A 34 23.00 -14.41 12.96
CA TRP A 34 22.08 -14.23 11.82
C TRP A 34 22.57 -14.92 10.54
N ILE A 35 23.88 -14.87 10.27
CA ILE A 35 24.49 -15.58 9.12
C ILE A 35 24.48 -17.09 9.33
N ASN A 36 24.77 -17.56 10.55
CA ASN A 36 24.81 -19.00 10.86
C ASN A 36 23.43 -19.66 10.85
N GLU A 37 22.40 -18.91 11.16
CA GLU A 37 21.01 -19.33 11.03
C GLU A 37 20.55 -19.38 9.56
N GLY A 38 21.48 -19.21 8.62
CA GLY A 38 21.26 -19.34 7.20
C GLY A 38 20.62 -18.14 6.56
N ALA A 39 20.71 -16.95 7.23
CA ALA A 39 20.04 -15.74 6.77
C ALA A 39 18.62 -16.04 6.24
N LEU A 40 18.00 -17.03 6.86
CA LEU A 40 16.60 -17.29 6.61
C LEU A 40 15.93 -15.95 6.81
N GLU A 41 15.30 -15.46 5.77
CA GLU A 41 14.20 -14.56 5.95
C GLU A 41 13.21 -15.29 6.86
N THR A 42 13.56 -15.35 8.14
CA THR A 42 12.53 -15.62 9.11
C THR A 42 11.57 -14.48 8.90
N ASN A 43 10.41 -14.79 8.38
CA ASN A 43 9.24 -13.94 8.41
C ASN A 43 8.83 -13.61 9.85
N SER A 44 9.77 -13.56 10.74
CA SER A 44 9.71 -13.04 12.09
C SER A 44 9.98 -11.53 12.17
N LEU A 45 10.19 -10.80 11.06
CA LEU A 45 9.36 -9.66 10.91
C LEU A 45 7.94 -10.21 10.93
N SER A 46 7.36 -10.28 12.10
CA SER A 46 5.96 -10.01 12.27
C SER A 46 5.74 -8.59 11.71
N LEU A 47 5.80 -8.46 10.43
CA LEU A 47 4.80 -7.70 9.76
C LEU A 47 3.55 -8.39 10.25
N ASN A 48 2.95 -7.82 11.31
CA ASN A 48 1.59 -8.15 11.66
C ASN A 48 0.93 -8.32 10.32
N PRO A 49 0.43 -9.50 9.94
CA PRO A 49 -0.19 -9.63 8.64
C PRO A 49 -1.11 -8.44 8.57
N VAL A 50 -0.84 -7.54 7.61
CA VAL A 50 -1.70 -6.37 7.42
C VAL A 50 -3.06 -7.00 7.46
N PRO A 51 -3.89 -6.71 8.47
CA PRO A 51 -5.06 -7.53 8.72
C PRO A 51 -5.76 -7.64 7.38
N ASP A 52 -6.05 -8.84 6.90
CA ASP A 52 -6.78 -9.10 5.64
C ASP A 52 -8.12 -8.35 5.59
N SER A 53 -8.46 -7.68 6.69
CA SER A 53 -9.57 -6.78 6.87
C SER A 53 -9.60 -5.58 5.92
N TYR A 54 -8.48 -5.22 5.27
CA TYR A 54 -8.48 -4.16 4.25
C TYR A 54 -8.88 -4.66 2.85
N ASN A 55 -9.01 -5.95 2.64
CA ASN A 55 -9.65 -6.49 1.46
C ASN A 55 -11.18 -6.43 1.60
N MET A 56 -11.73 -5.25 1.58
CA MET A 56 -13.18 -5.03 1.55
C MET A 56 -13.83 -5.54 0.24
N ASN A 57 -13.30 -6.62 -0.34
CA ASN A 57 -13.81 -7.28 -1.55
C ASN A 57 -14.36 -6.29 -2.57
N LEU A 58 -13.60 -5.20 -2.84
CA LEU A 58 -13.98 -4.23 -3.85
C LEU A 58 -14.00 -4.91 -5.21
N LYS A 59 -15.16 -4.98 -5.82
CA LYS A 59 -15.39 -5.64 -7.12
C LYS A 59 -15.95 -4.66 -8.12
N THR A 60 -15.57 -4.85 -9.36
CA THR A 60 -16.04 -4.02 -10.48
C THR A 60 -16.48 -4.90 -11.63
N TYR A 61 -17.65 -4.61 -12.21
CA TYR A 61 -18.19 -5.35 -13.34
C TYR A 61 -19.14 -4.48 -14.18
N PRO A 62 -19.07 -4.58 -15.50
CA PRO A 62 -18.08 -5.26 -16.32
C PRO A 62 -16.71 -4.55 -16.31
N ASN A 63 -15.63 -5.26 -16.62
CA ASN A 63 -14.31 -4.69 -16.81
C ASN A 63 -13.60 -5.48 -17.94
N PRO A 64 -13.35 -4.91 -19.12
CA PRO A 64 -13.61 -3.52 -19.52
C PRO A 64 -15.09 -3.12 -19.59
N PHE A 65 -15.35 -1.80 -19.52
CA PHE A 65 -16.72 -1.26 -19.66
C PHE A 65 -16.76 -0.11 -20.67
N ASN A 66 -17.94 0.14 -21.25
CA ASN A 66 -18.13 1.19 -22.26
C ASN A 66 -19.23 2.21 -21.90
N ASN A 67 -20.18 1.85 -21.09
CA ASN A 67 -21.29 2.73 -20.70
C ASN A 67 -21.29 3.01 -19.20
N SER A 68 -21.34 1.97 -18.40
CA SER A 68 -21.30 2.08 -16.95
C SER A 68 -20.68 0.85 -16.31
N ILE A 69 -20.11 1.03 -15.15
CA ILE A 69 -19.52 -0.03 -14.35
C ILE A 69 -20.15 -0.04 -12.97
N ARG A 70 -20.54 -1.22 -12.50
CA ARG A 70 -20.96 -1.45 -11.12
C ARG A 70 -19.72 -1.63 -10.24
N ILE A 71 -19.68 -0.89 -9.17
CA ILE A 71 -18.65 -0.95 -8.15
C ILE A 71 -19.33 -1.46 -6.89
N SER A 72 -18.94 -2.62 -6.39
CA SER A 72 -19.51 -3.23 -5.20
C SER A 72 -18.44 -3.58 -4.18
N PHE A 73 -18.80 -3.52 -2.91
CA PHE A 73 -17.93 -3.90 -1.79
C PHE A 73 -18.76 -4.42 -0.61
N LEU A 74 -18.12 -5.19 0.25
CA LEU A 74 -18.70 -5.61 1.51
C LEU A 74 -18.32 -4.61 2.61
N SER A 75 -19.28 -4.22 3.44
CA SER A 75 -19.04 -3.36 4.59
C SER A 75 -19.42 -4.09 5.89
N ASP A 76 -18.56 -4.00 6.88
CA ASP A 76 -18.82 -4.52 8.22
C ASP A 76 -19.53 -3.52 9.12
N ASP A 77 -19.56 -2.26 8.71
CA ASP A 77 -20.14 -1.15 9.45
C ASP A 77 -20.97 -0.22 8.54
N ASN A 78 -21.63 0.75 9.17
CA ASN A 78 -22.45 1.75 8.49
C ASN A 78 -21.72 3.11 8.33
N ARG A 79 -20.41 3.14 8.56
CA ARG A 79 -19.64 4.38 8.43
C ARG A 79 -19.60 4.85 7.00
N GLN A 80 -19.63 6.18 6.85
CA GLN A 80 -19.59 6.81 5.53
C GLN A 80 -18.35 6.41 4.76
N LYS A 81 -18.56 5.96 3.53
CA LYS A 81 -17.51 5.62 2.58
C LYS A 81 -17.75 6.38 1.27
N GLU A 82 -16.70 6.57 0.53
CA GLU A 82 -16.75 7.18 -0.79
C GLU A 82 -15.92 6.42 -1.79
N ILE A 83 -16.29 6.52 -3.06
CA ILE A 83 -15.48 6.04 -4.17
C ILE A 83 -14.80 7.25 -4.82
N ARG A 84 -13.49 7.22 -4.93
CA ARG A 84 -12.72 8.19 -5.71
C ARG A 84 -12.10 7.51 -6.92
N ILE A 85 -12.24 8.14 -8.06
CA ILE A 85 -11.78 7.62 -9.35
C ILE A 85 -10.66 8.53 -9.84
N TYR A 86 -9.54 7.93 -10.21
CA TYR A 86 -8.34 8.59 -10.68
C TYR A 86 -7.96 8.07 -12.07
N ASP A 87 -7.35 8.92 -12.87
CA ASP A 87 -6.72 8.52 -14.12
C ASP A 87 -5.30 7.95 -13.91
N MET A 88 -4.64 7.58 -15.01
CA MET A 88 -3.27 7.04 -14.97
C MET A 88 -2.22 8.05 -14.46
N MET A 89 -2.53 9.35 -14.51
CA MET A 89 -1.65 10.40 -14.01
C MET A 89 -1.88 10.72 -12.53
N GLY A 90 -2.82 10.03 -11.89
CA GLY A 90 -3.20 10.25 -10.50
C GLY A 90 -4.12 11.47 -10.30
N LEU A 91 -4.67 12.04 -11.37
CA LEU A 91 -5.63 13.12 -11.27
C LEU A 91 -7.01 12.57 -10.92
N LYS A 92 -7.65 13.20 -9.96
CA LYS A 92 -9.00 12.82 -9.54
C LYS A 92 -10.02 13.20 -10.61
N VAL A 93 -10.69 12.19 -11.15
CA VAL A 93 -11.72 12.31 -12.20
C VAL A 93 -13.09 12.51 -11.60
N ARG A 94 -13.45 11.68 -10.61
CA ARG A 94 -14.77 11.72 -9.98
C ARG A 94 -14.75 11.25 -8.54
N SER A 95 -15.66 11.79 -7.74
CA SER A 95 -16.02 11.29 -6.41
C SER A 95 -17.49 10.88 -6.40
N LEU A 96 -17.76 9.69 -5.89
CA LEU A 96 -19.11 9.13 -5.74
C LEU A 96 -19.37 8.87 -4.25
N TYR A 97 -20.47 9.39 -3.75
CA TYR A 97 -20.83 9.29 -2.34
C TYR A 97 -22.04 8.37 -2.16
N PHE A 98 -21.95 7.49 -1.19
CA PHE A 98 -23.09 6.67 -0.80
C PHE A 98 -24.03 7.51 0.08
N ARG A 99 -25.32 7.48 -0.21
CA ARG A 99 -26.33 8.14 0.66
C ARG A 99 -26.47 7.40 1.98
N ASN A 100 -26.56 6.07 1.91
CA ASN A 100 -26.62 5.18 3.06
C ASN A 100 -25.72 3.99 2.82
N ILE A 101 -24.94 3.62 3.80
CA ILE A 101 -24.17 2.39 3.80
C ILE A 101 -24.83 1.43 4.79
N ILE A 102 -25.00 0.20 4.34
CA ILE A 102 -25.52 -0.89 5.16
C ILE A 102 -24.43 -1.91 5.43
N LYS A 103 -24.53 -2.62 6.54
CA LYS A 103 -23.70 -3.80 6.77
C LYS A 103 -24.02 -4.85 5.71
N GLY A 104 -23.01 -5.35 5.03
CA GLY A 104 -23.15 -6.28 3.90
C GLY A 104 -22.75 -5.66 2.56
N GLU A 105 -23.36 -6.13 1.49
CA GLU A 105 -23.03 -5.67 0.13
C GLU A 105 -23.62 -4.28 -0.16
N ASN A 106 -22.74 -3.37 -0.59
CA ASN A 106 -23.08 -2.05 -1.10
C ASN A 106 -22.61 -1.92 -2.53
N TYR A 107 -23.28 -1.14 -3.37
CA TYR A 107 -22.85 -0.88 -4.73
C TYR A 107 -23.24 0.52 -5.21
N ILE A 108 -22.49 1.00 -6.19
CA ILE A 108 -22.71 2.25 -6.90
C ILE A 108 -22.31 2.09 -8.36
N PHE A 109 -22.88 2.91 -9.23
CA PHE A 109 -22.53 2.91 -10.65
C PHE A 109 -21.70 4.13 -11.01
N TRP A 110 -20.73 3.95 -11.88
CA TRP A 110 -20.00 5.02 -12.55
C TRP A 110 -20.26 4.95 -14.06
N ASP A 111 -20.67 6.06 -14.61
CA ASP A 111 -21.06 6.25 -16.02
C ASP A 111 -19.91 6.75 -16.91
N GLY A 112 -18.66 6.61 -16.48
CA GLY A 112 -17.49 7.09 -17.22
C GLY A 112 -17.38 8.61 -17.32
N LYS A 113 -18.14 9.37 -16.52
CA LYS A 113 -18.08 10.84 -16.54
C LYS A 113 -17.28 11.39 -15.38
N ASN A 114 -16.67 12.55 -15.59
CA ASN A 114 -15.99 13.30 -14.54
C ASN A 114 -16.98 14.08 -13.65
N ASN A 115 -16.47 14.80 -12.65
CA ASN A 115 -17.28 15.61 -11.74
C ASN A 115 -18.09 16.73 -12.45
N LEU A 116 -17.64 17.17 -13.61
CA LEU A 116 -18.32 18.19 -14.43
C LEU A 116 -19.40 17.61 -15.35
N GLY A 117 -19.58 16.28 -15.34
CA GLY A 117 -20.55 15.60 -16.20
C GLY A 117 -20.02 15.30 -17.62
N ASN A 118 -18.78 15.65 -17.93
CA ASN A 118 -18.16 15.34 -19.21
C ASN A 118 -17.69 13.89 -19.25
N THR A 119 -17.88 13.23 -20.39
CA THR A 119 -17.38 11.87 -20.60
C THR A 119 -15.86 11.85 -20.56
N SER A 120 -15.30 10.96 -19.77
CA SER A 120 -13.87 10.75 -19.69
C SER A 120 -13.32 10.09 -20.96
N THR A 121 -12.03 10.14 -21.18
CA THR A 121 -11.37 9.48 -22.32
C THR A 121 -11.26 7.98 -22.11
N SER A 122 -11.21 7.21 -23.20
CA SER A 122 -10.87 5.78 -23.08
C SER A 122 -9.51 5.61 -22.44
N GLY A 123 -9.39 4.70 -21.51
CA GLY A 123 -8.14 4.46 -20.80
C GLY A 123 -8.32 3.70 -19.49
N ILE A 124 -7.22 3.59 -18.78
CA ILE A 124 -7.17 2.93 -17.47
C ILE A 124 -7.51 3.94 -16.39
N TYR A 125 -8.33 3.51 -15.43
CA TYR A 125 -8.73 4.27 -14.25
C TYR A 125 -8.53 3.44 -12.99
N PHE A 126 -8.25 4.10 -11.90
CA PHE A 126 -8.13 3.50 -10.58
C PHE A 126 -9.29 3.93 -9.71
N ILE A 127 -10.00 2.97 -9.18
CA ILE A 127 -11.17 3.15 -8.31
C ILE A 127 -10.73 2.84 -6.89
N ASN A 128 -10.76 3.83 -6.01
CA ASN A 128 -10.42 3.70 -4.61
C ASN A 128 -11.67 3.77 -3.75
N LEU A 129 -11.85 2.79 -2.88
CA LEU A 129 -12.82 2.84 -1.79
C LEU A 129 -12.15 3.48 -0.58
N ILE A 130 -12.73 4.56 -0.06
CA ILE A 130 -12.13 5.38 0.99
C ILE A 130 -13.11 5.54 2.15
N GLN A 131 -12.58 5.45 3.36
CA GLN A 131 -13.28 5.75 4.60
C GLN A 131 -12.48 6.77 5.41
N GLY A 132 -12.97 7.99 5.51
CA GLY A 132 -12.21 9.08 6.13
C GLY A 132 -10.94 9.40 5.36
N PHE A 133 -9.79 9.05 5.92
CA PHE A 133 -8.47 9.23 5.30
C PHE A 133 -7.84 7.92 4.82
N GLU A 134 -8.51 6.80 5.03
CA GLU A 134 -8.00 5.46 4.74
C GLU A 134 -8.50 4.94 3.39
N ILE A 135 -7.60 4.33 2.61
CA ILE A 135 -7.96 3.60 1.39
C ILE A 135 -8.19 2.14 1.79
N LEU A 136 -9.44 1.70 1.69
CA LEU A 136 -9.86 0.34 2.03
C LEU A 136 -9.66 -0.66 0.90
N GLY A 137 -9.56 -0.18 -0.34
CA GLY A 137 -9.35 -1.02 -1.50
C GLY A 137 -9.16 -0.21 -2.77
N THR A 138 -8.48 -0.80 -3.74
CA THR A 138 -8.22 -0.21 -5.06
C THR A 138 -8.51 -1.23 -6.15
N GLN A 139 -9.20 -0.80 -7.20
CA GLN A 139 -9.44 -1.60 -8.40
C GLN A 139 -9.02 -0.84 -9.65
N LYS A 140 -8.34 -1.55 -10.56
CA LYS A 140 -8.00 -1.06 -11.88
C LYS A 140 -9.09 -1.44 -12.87
N VAL A 141 -9.58 -0.48 -13.62
CA VAL A 141 -10.62 -0.69 -14.63
C VAL A 141 -10.22 -0.08 -15.98
N LEU A 142 -10.72 -0.66 -17.05
CA LEU A 142 -10.51 -0.18 -18.41
C LEU A 142 -11.82 0.37 -18.97
N PHE A 143 -11.83 1.66 -19.26
CA PHE A 143 -12.95 2.34 -19.92
C PHE A 143 -12.72 2.39 -21.42
N LEU A 144 -13.69 1.93 -22.20
CA LEU A 144 -13.70 1.95 -23.67
C LEU A 144 -14.88 2.81 -24.13
N LYS A 145 -14.54 3.81 -24.90
CA LYS A 145 -15.56 4.72 -25.48
C LYS A 145 -15.99 4.25 -26.87
#